data_7f3697ec5a2630e8f3b743647802f37e
#
_entry.id   7f3697ec5a2630e8f3b743647802f37e
#
_cell.length_a   1.000
_cell.length_b   1.000
_cell.length_c   1.000
_cell.angle_alpha   90.00
_cell.angle_beta   90.00
_cell.angle_gamma   90.00
#
_symmetry.space_group_name_H-M   'P 1'
#
loop_
_entity.id
_entity.type
_entity.pdbx_description
1 polymer ?
#
loop_
_entity_poly.entity_id
_entity_poly.type
_entity_poly.pdbx_seq_one_letter_code
_entity_poly.pdbx_strand_id
1 'polypeptide(L)'
;YSGKPRVAVNPPWEGGFSWEKDKNGNSWIGVSCQGLGASSWWPCKDHQSDEPDSMNITSTVRNPLQVISNGKKKSDKTFFSDILQSKANKSSWFVSYPINNYNVTLCVGDYKYFNDFHVNNYDTLDLDYYVLKYNYNKAKDHFQQVKPMLECFEKYFGPYPFYKDGYTLIETPYLGMEHQSAIAYGNNYLPGYN
;
A
#
# COMPACT_ATOMS: atom_id res chain seq x y z
N TYR A 1 8.02 -22.07 -0.41
CA TYR A 1 8.43 -21.18 -1.51
C TYR A 1 9.51 -20.22 -1.03
N SER A 2 10.63 -20.17 -1.70
CA SER A 2 11.75 -19.28 -1.39
C SER A 2 12.54 -18.98 -2.68
N GLY A 3 13.23 -17.85 -2.75
CA GLY A 3 14.03 -17.46 -3.89
C GLY A 3 14.18 -15.96 -4.04
N LYS A 4 14.77 -15.53 -5.14
CA LYS A 4 14.81 -14.12 -5.54
C LYS A 4 13.51 -13.79 -6.27
N PRO A 5 12.74 -12.82 -5.79
CA PRO A 5 11.54 -12.41 -6.50
C PRO A 5 11.90 -11.70 -7.81
N ARG A 6 10.94 -11.66 -8.73
CA ARG A 6 11.08 -10.90 -9.97
C ARG A 6 11.28 -9.41 -9.64
N VAL A 7 12.23 -8.77 -10.29
CA VAL A 7 12.42 -7.32 -10.25
C VAL A 7 11.63 -6.69 -11.38
N ALA A 8 10.84 -5.66 -11.07
CA ALA A 8 10.14 -4.87 -12.07
C ALA A 8 11.16 -4.03 -12.87
N VAL A 9 11.11 -4.08 -14.19
CA VAL A 9 12.01 -3.32 -15.07
C VAL A 9 11.47 -1.91 -15.29
N ASN A 10 10.15 -1.77 -15.50
CA ASN A 10 9.47 -0.51 -15.76
C ASN A 10 8.17 -0.43 -14.95
N PRO A 11 8.23 -0.25 -13.62
CA PRO A 11 7.05 -0.18 -12.77
C PRO A 11 6.25 1.12 -13.02
N PRO A 12 4.89 1.08 -12.93
CA PRO A 12 4.07 -0.07 -12.56
C PRO A 12 3.72 -1.04 -13.71
N TRP A 13 4.06 -0.72 -14.97
CA TRP A 13 3.61 -1.46 -16.16
C TRP A 13 4.22 -2.86 -16.28
N GLU A 14 5.43 -3.06 -15.76
CA GLU A 14 6.03 -4.39 -15.69
C GLU A 14 6.03 -4.90 -14.25
N GLY A 15 5.39 -6.05 -14.03
CA GLY A 15 5.18 -6.61 -12.69
C GLY A 15 6.45 -7.12 -12.03
N GLY A 16 6.45 -7.07 -10.70
CA GLY A 16 7.53 -7.49 -9.84
C GLY A 16 7.78 -6.55 -8.67
N PHE A 17 8.91 -6.72 -8.04
CA PHE A 17 9.37 -5.85 -6.95
C PHE A 17 10.22 -4.70 -7.48
N SER A 18 9.92 -3.48 -7.03
CA SER A 18 10.79 -2.31 -7.18
C SER A 18 11.66 -2.20 -5.94
N TRP A 19 12.98 -2.39 -6.11
CA TRP A 19 13.97 -2.36 -5.03
C TRP A 19 14.73 -1.05 -5.09
N GLU A 20 14.23 -0.05 -4.38
CA GLU A 20 14.84 1.28 -4.34
C GLU A 20 15.37 1.60 -2.94
N LYS A 21 16.05 2.71 -2.84
CA LYS A 21 16.46 3.30 -1.58
C LYS A 21 15.88 4.69 -1.45
N ASP A 22 15.45 5.03 -0.24
CA ASP A 22 15.08 6.39 0.08
C ASP A 22 16.33 7.30 0.15
N LYS A 23 16.14 8.60 0.28
CA LYS A 23 17.27 9.55 0.35
C LYS A 23 18.15 9.38 1.59
N ASN A 24 17.73 8.62 2.60
CA ASN A 24 18.50 8.27 3.78
C ASN A 24 19.25 6.93 3.62
N GLY A 25 19.09 6.26 2.47
CA GLY A 25 19.71 4.97 2.16
C GLY A 25 18.95 3.77 2.70
N ASN A 26 17.78 3.94 3.31
CA ASN A 26 16.92 2.83 3.74
C ASN A 26 16.27 2.16 2.53
N SER A 27 16.01 0.85 2.65
CA SER A 27 15.27 0.15 1.60
C SER A 27 13.86 0.71 1.47
N TRP A 28 13.47 0.98 0.24
CA TRP A 28 12.16 1.47 -0.14
C TRP A 28 11.63 0.60 -1.29
N ILE A 29 10.66 -0.23 -0.98
CA ILE A 29 10.24 -1.34 -1.83
C ILE A 29 8.75 -1.26 -2.07
N GLY A 30 8.33 -1.51 -3.30
CA GLY A 30 6.93 -1.69 -3.65
C GLY A 30 6.76 -2.85 -4.61
N VAL A 31 5.53 -3.30 -4.79
CA VAL A 31 5.18 -4.31 -5.79
C VAL A 31 4.25 -3.71 -6.82
N SER A 32 4.36 -4.17 -8.04
CA SER A 32 3.49 -3.80 -9.15
C SER A 32 3.16 -5.03 -9.98
N CYS A 33 2.04 -5.01 -10.69
CA CYS A 33 1.61 -6.15 -11.50
C CYS A 33 0.80 -5.77 -12.74
N GLN A 34 0.69 -4.49 -13.06
CA GLN A 34 0.00 -4.03 -14.25
C GLN A 34 0.61 -4.67 -15.50
N GLY A 35 -0.20 -5.20 -16.38
CA GLY A 35 0.24 -5.85 -17.63
C GLY A 35 0.68 -7.30 -17.49
N LEU A 36 1.41 -7.68 -16.43
CA LEU A 36 1.92 -9.06 -16.25
C LEU A 36 1.09 -9.91 -15.28
N GLY A 37 0.18 -9.29 -14.52
CA GLY A 37 -0.61 -9.99 -13.53
C GLY A 37 0.08 -10.21 -12.18
N ALA A 38 -0.69 -10.60 -11.19
CA ALA A 38 -0.24 -10.72 -9.79
C ALA A 38 0.77 -11.86 -9.57
N SER A 39 0.71 -12.92 -10.38
CA SER A 39 1.67 -14.03 -10.32
C SER A 39 3.11 -13.61 -10.61
N SER A 40 3.33 -12.39 -11.11
CA SER A 40 4.66 -11.82 -11.28
C SER A 40 5.41 -11.58 -9.96
N TRP A 41 4.69 -11.45 -8.81
CA TRP A 41 5.33 -11.15 -7.54
C TRP A 41 4.91 -12.07 -6.38
N TRP A 42 3.76 -12.73 -6.44
CA TRP A 42 3.32 -13.69 -5.43
C TRP A 42 2.60 -14.88 -6.06
N PRO A 43 2.67 -16.09 -5.45
CA PRO A 43 2.01 -17.27 -5.98
C PRO A 43 0.49 -17.17 -5.76
N CYS A 44 -0.26 -17.02 -6.85
CA CYS A 44 -1.71 -16.94 -6.87
C CYS A 44 -2.26 -17.61 -8.13
N LYS A 45 -3.56 -17.85 -8.15
CA LYS A 45 -4.27 -18.17 -9.39
C LYS A 45 -4.48 -16.86 -10.14
N ASP A 46 -3.73 -16.66 -11.20
CA ASP A 46 -3.68 -15.40 -11.94
C ASP A 46 -4.88 -15.26 -12.89
N HIS A 47 -6.05 -15.10 -12.31
CA HIS A 47 -7.31 -14.90 -13.01
C HIS A 47 -8.18 -13.89 -12.25
N GLN A 48 -8.77 -12.93 -12.95
CA GLN A 48 -9.53 -11.84 -12.35
C GLN A 48 -10.75 -12.29 -11.53
N SER A 49 -11.30 -13.47 -11.81
CA SER A 49 -12.42 -14.02 -11.05
C SER A 49 -12.02 -14.72 -9.74
N ASP A 50 -10.73 -14.78 -9.44
CA ASP A 50 -10.25 -15.41 -8.21
C ASP A 50 -10.17 -14.36 -7.10
N GLU A 51 -11.28 -14.19 -6.41
CA GLU A 51 -11.49 -13.20 -5.36
C GLU A 51 -11.85 -13.89 -4.05
N PRO A 52 -10.92 -14.06 -3.10
CA PRO A 52 -11.28 -14.50 -1.76
C PRO A 52 -12.15 -13.44 -1.07
N ASP A 53 -13.16 -13.89 -0.30
CA ASP A 53 -14.08 -13.03 0.45
C ASP A 53 -13.38 -12.13 1.48
N SER A 54 -12.23 -12.55 1.95
CA SER A 54 -11.36 -11.83 2.89
C SER A 54 -9.94 -12.37 2.83
N MET A 55 -8.96 -11.57 3.29
CA MET A 55 -7.55 -11.97 3.25
C MET A 55 -6.80 -11.51 4.49
N ASN A 56 -5.98 -12.41 5.06
CA ASN A 56 -4.94 -12.04 6.02
C ASN A 56 -3.59 -11.93 5.32
N ILE A 57 -2.93 -10.78 5.47
CA ILE A 57 -1.60 -10.53 4.91
C ILE A 57 -0.63 -10.30 6.06
N THR A 58 0.32 -11.20 6.25
CA THR A 58 1.31 -11.10 7.32
C THR A 58 2.72 -11.07 6.73
N SER A 59 3.49 -10.07 7.13
CA SER A 59 4.84 -9.85 6.60
C SER A 59 5.83 -9.56 7.71
N THR A 60 7.10 -9.95 7.50
CA THR A 60 8.20 -9.70 8.41
C THR A 60 9.36 -9.07 7.67
N VAL A 61 9.84 -7.92 8.18
CA VAL A 61 10.96 -7.17 7.61
C VAL A 61 11.95 -6.76 8.68
N ARG A 62 13.18 -6.41 8.29
CA ARG A 62 14.16 -5.86 9.22
C ARG A 62 13.70 -4.53 9.79
N ASN A 63 13.84 -4.34 11.11
CA ASN A 63 13.66 -3.05 11.75
C ASN A 63 14.73 -2.04 11.22
N PRO A 64 14.40 -0.74 10.96
CA PRO A 64 13.17 -0.04 11.30
C PRO A 64 12.07 -0.09 10.23
N LEU A 65 12.26 -0.85 9.15
CA LEU A 65 11.29 -0.90 8.06
C LEU A 65 9.92 -1.40 8.51
N GLN A 66 8.89 -0.91 7.86
CA GLN A 66 7.49 -1.29 8.06
C GLN A 66 6.95 -1.87 6.76
N VAL A 67 5.99 -2.79 6.88
CA VAL A 67 5.20 -3.28 5.74
C VAL A 67 3.80 -2.74 5.84
N ILE A 68 3.36 -2.09 4.78
CA ILE A 68 2.01 -1.56 4.62
C ILE A 68 1.34 -2.38 3.52
N SER A 69 0.08 -2.74 3.74
CA SER A 69 -0.69 -3.60 2.83
C SER A 69 -2.17 -3.22 2.83
N ASN A 70 -2.98 -3.98 2.10
CA ASN A 70 -4.42 -3.77 1.98
C ASN A 70 -5.16 -4.00 3.31
N GLY A 71 -6.29 -3.34 3.48
CA GLY A 71 -7.17 -3.51 4.63
C GLY A 71 -6.70 -2.78 5.89
N LYS A 72 -7.09 -3.27 7.05
CA LYS A 72 -6.73 -2.69 8.36
C LYS A 72 -5.59 -3.45 9.04
N LYS A 73 -4.65 -2.70 9.61
CA LYS A 73 -3.59 -3.27 10.45
C LYS A 73 -4.17 -3.90 11.70
N LYS A 74 -3.94 -5.18 11.90
CA LYS A 74 -4.42 -5.93 13.08
C LYS A 74 -3.37 -6.08 14.16
N SER A 75 -2.11 -6.17 13.78
CA SER A 75 -1.01 -6.24 14.75
C SER A 75 0.29 -5.72 14.15
N ASP A 76 1.15 -5.25 15.06
CA ASP A 76 2.52 -4.85 14.77
C ASP A 76 3.40 -5.25 15.95
N LYS A 77 4.45 -6.03 15.68
CA LYS A 77 5.33 -6.56 16.73
C LYS A 77 6.78 -6.46 16.30
N THR A 78 7.62 -5.95 17.20
CA THR A 78 9.08 -5.99 17.04
C THR A 78 9.65 -7.13 17.86
N PHE A 79 10.52 -7.94 17.28
CA PHE A 79 11.17 -9.08 17.91
C PHE A 79 12.55 -9.34 17.31
N PHE A 80 13.35 -10.18 17.93
CA PHE A 80 14.57 -10.67 17.31
C PHE A 80 14.24 -11.86 16.42
N SER A 81 14.62 -11.81 15.17
CA SER A 81 14.37 -12.86 14.17
C SER A 81 15.63 -13.69 13.97
N ASP A 82 15.58 -14.99 14.28
CA ASP A 82 16.67 -15.92 14.05
C ASP A 82 16.96 -16.09 12.54
N ILE A 83 15.92 -16.02 11.70
CA ILE A 83 16.08 -16.10 10.23
C ILE A 83 16.83 -14.88 9.69
N LEU A 84 16.47 -13.68 10.15
CA LEU A 84 17.09 -12.44 9.69
C LEU A 84 18.33 -12.06 10.48
N GLN A 85 18.63 -12.75 11.59
CA GLN A 85 19.73 -12.48 12.53
C GLN A 85 19.76 -10.99 12.95
N SER A 86 18.57 -10.40 13.19
CA SER A 86 18.39 -8.99 13.53
C SER A 86 17.03 -8.72 14.17
N LYS A 87 16.86 -7.52 14.73
CA LYS A 87 15.52 -7.01 15.06
C LYS A 87 14.67 -6.94 13.80
N ALA A 88 13.44 -7.40 13.90
CA ALA A 88 12.46 -7.44 12.82
C ALA A 88 11.11 -6.93 13.28
N ASN A 89 10.37 -6.35 12.34
CA ASN A 89 8.97 -5.95 12.51
C ASN A 89 8.09 -6.94 11.76
N LYS A 90 7.09 -7.48 12.46
CA LYS A 90 6.05 -8.34 11.90
C LYS A 90 4.72 -7.59 11.96
N SER A 91 4.16 -7.30 10.79
CA SER A 91 2.85 -6.65 10.65
C SER A 91 1.84 -7.63 10.09
N SER A 92 0.60 -7.58 10.59
CA SER A 92 -0.53 -8.34 10.07
C SER A 92 -1.66 -7.38 9.69
N TRP A 93 -2.19 -7.58 8.48
CA TRP A 93 -3.26 -6.80 7.88
C TRP A 93 -4.44 -7.71 7.55
N PHE A 94 -5.64 -7.18 7.60
CA PHE A 94 -6.85 -7.92 7.27
C PHE A 94 -7.73 -7.12 6.31
N VAL A 95 -8.04 -7.75 5.18
CA VAL A 95 -8.97 -7.26 4.17
C VAL A 95 -10.32 -7.86 4.44
N SER A 96 -11.34 -7.01 4.60
CA SER A 96 -12.71 -7.39 5.02
C SER A 96 -13.68 -7.59 3.86
N TYR A 97 -13.26 -7.26 2.65
CA TYR A 97 -14.06 -7.35 1.42
C TYR A 97 -13.43 -8.32 0.44
N PRO A 98 -14.20 -8.84 -0.53
CA PRO A 98 -13.61 -9.56 -1.64
C PRO A 98 -12.51 -8.75 -2.30
N ILE A 99 -11.38 -9.38 -2.57
CA ILE A 99 -10.23 -8.74 -3.18
C ILE A 99 -9.65 -9.63 -4.27
N ASN A 100 -9.57 -9.11 -5.49
CA ASN A 100 -8.89 -9.83 -6.55
C ASN A 100 -7.37 -9.79 -6.36
N ASN A 101 -6.68 -10.74 -6.96
CA ASN A 101 -5.24 -10.91 -6.79
C ASN A 101 -4.41 -9.72 -7.31
N TYR A 102 -4.90 -9.00 -8.34
CA TYR A 102 -4.28 -7.77 -8.86
C TYR A 102 -4.17 -6.67 -7.79
N ASN A 103 -5.18 -6.55 -6.94
CA ASN A 103 -5.26 -5.51 -5.92
C ASN A 103 -4.41 -5.76 -4.68
N VAL A 104 -3.91 -7.00 -4.47
CA VAL A 104 -3.04 -7.30 -3.33
C VAL A 104 -1.70 -6.60 -3.48
N THR A 105 -1.25 -5.88 -2.44
CA THR A 105 -0.02 -5.10 -2.50
C THR A 105 0.80 -5.15 -1.21
N LEU A 106 2.10 -4.93 -1.35
CA LEU A 106 3.05 -4.72 -0.26
C LEU A 106 3.92 -3.50 -0.56
N CYS A 107 3.99 -2.60 0.41
CA CYS A 107 4.92 -1.47 0.39
C CYS A 107 5.80 -1.51 1.62
N VAL A 108 7.12 -1.43 1.45
CA VAL A 108 8.10 -1.52 2.53
C VAL A 108 8.94 -0.25 2.55
N GLY A 109 9.04 0.37 3.71
CA GLY A 109 9.84 1.59 3.88
C GLY A 109 9.97 2.00 5.35
N ASP A 110 10.78 3.03 5.58
CA ASP A 110 10.87 3.71 6.89
C ASP A 110 9.84 4.83 6.94
N TYR A 111 8.57 4.43 7.03
CA TYR A 111 7.43 5.32 6.95
C TYR A 111 7.15 6.07 8.25
N LYS A 112 6.58 7.28 8.09
CA LYS A 112 5.87 8.02 9.11
C LYS A 112 4.37 7.96 8.79
N TYR A 113 3.58 7.66 9.81
CA TYR A 113 2.13 7.55 9.74
C TYR A 113 1.45 8.84 10.22
N PHE A 114 0.37 9.21 9.55
CA PHE A 114 -0.66 10.11 10.06
C PHE A 114 -2.02 9.71 9.47
N ASN A 115 -3.09 10.18 10.08
CA ASN A 115 -4.44 9.86 9.65
C ASN A 115 -5.35 11.07 9.69
N ASP A 116 -6.48 10.93 9.03
CA ASP A 116 -7.64 11.81 9.03
C ASP A 116 -8.89 10.94 8.86
N PHE A 117 -10.04 11.53 8.71
CA PHE A 117 -11.28 10.83 8.41
C PHE A 117 -12.16 11.67 7.49
N HIS A 118 -12.97 10.98 6.69
CA HIS A 118 -13.99 11.58 5.84
C HIS A 118 -15.37 11.12 6.32
N VAL A 119 -16.24 12.09 6.65
CA VAL A 119 -17.60 11.84 7.09
C VAL A 119 -18.55 12.23 5.98
N ASN A 120 -19.42 11.32 5.59
CA ASN A 120 -20.49 11.58 4.65
C ASN A 120 -21.83 11.08 5.21
N ASN A 121 -22.88 11.07 4.38
CA ASN A 121 -24.22 10.64 4.77
C ASN A 121 -24.36 9.13 5.04
N TYR A 122 -23.32 8.33 4.78
CA TYR A 122 -23.34 6.88 4.89
C TYR A 122 -22.58 6.39 6.13
N ASP A 123 -21.35 6.86 6.32
CA ASP A 123 -20.47 6.41 7.40
C ASP A 123 -19.26 7.34 7.54
N THR A 124 -18.35 6.97 8.44
CA THR A 124 -17.04 7.59 8.60
C THR A 124 -15.96 6.70 7.97
N LEU A 125 -15.25 7.24 6.98
CA LEU A 125 -14.15 6.57 6.31
C LEU A 125 -12.81 6.99 6.94
N ASP A 126 -12.03 6.03 7.43
CA ASP A 126 -10.67 6.28 7.88
C ASP A 126 -9.77 6.57 6.68
N LEU A 127 -8.99 7.64 6.78
CA LEU A 127 -7.97 8.04 5.81
C LEU A 127 -6.60 7.85 6.45
N ASP A 128 -5.86 6.85 5.99
CA ASP A 128 -4.56 6.48 6.53
C ASP A 128 -3.43 6.85 5.56
N TYR A 129 -2.37 7.46 6.05
CA TYR A 129 -1.27 7.95 5.22
C TYR A 129 0.08 7.43 5.73
N TYR A 130 0.82 6.76 4.85
CA TYR A 130 2.16 6.27 5.12
C TYR A 130 3.14 6.90 4.13
N VAL A 131 4.00 7.76 4.64
CA VAL A 131 4.92 8.56 3.81
C VAL A 131 6.34 8.50 4.36
N LEU A 132 7.33 8.71 3.51
CA LEU A 132 8.71 8.77 3.96
C LEU A 132 8.88 9.94 4.96
N LYS A 133 9.60 9.71 6.04
CA LYS A 133 9.70 10.64 7.20
C LYS A 133 9.99 12.08 6.81
N TYR A 134 10.87 12.28 5.83
CA TYR A 134 11.26 13.59 5.37
C TYR A 134 10.23 14.31 4.48
N ASN A 135 9.26 13.58 3.96
CA ASN A 135 8.17 14.12 3.15
C ASN A 135 6.90 14.41 3.98
N TYR A 136 6.94 14.17 5.29
CA TYR A 136 5.76 14.23 6.17
C TYR A 136 4.97 15.55 6.06
N ASN A 137 5.65 16.69 6.17
CA ASN A 137 4.96 17.99 6.10
C ASN A 137 4.40 18.24 4.70
N LYS A 138 5.20 17.96 3.67
CA LYS A 138 4.77 18.09 2.27
C LYS A 138 3.55 17.21 1.96
N ALA A 139 3.54 15.98 2.50
CA ALA A 139 2.41 15.07 2.35
C ALA A 139 1.15 15.58 3.06
N LYS A 140 1.29 16.09 4.28
CA LYS A 140 0.14 16.65 5.02
C LYS A 140 -0.54 17.80 4.27
N ASP A 141 0.24 18.67 3.66
CA ASP A 141 -0.30 19.79 2.89
C ASP A 141 -0.94 19.27 1.60
N HIS A 142 -0.26 18.39 0.89
CA HIS A 142 -0.74 17.87 -0.41
C HIS A 142 -1.98 17.00 -0.27
N PHE A 143 -2.08 16.14 0.75
CA PHE A 143 -3.20 15.21 0.93
C PHE A 143 -4.47 15.86 1.49
N GLN A 144 -4.49 17.15 1.76
CA GLN A 144 -5.72 17.89 2.04
C GLN A 144 -6.73 17.80 0.86
N GLN A 145 -6.25 17.53 -0.35
CA GLN A 145 -7.09 17.33 -1.53
C GLN A 145 -7.88 16.00 -1.52
N VAL A 146 -7.54 15.04 -0.64
CA VAL A 146 -8.20 13.73 -0.61
C VAL A 146 -9.69 13.84 -0.28
N LYS A 147 -10.06 14.68 0.69
CA LYS A 147 -11.47 14.85 1.06
C LYS A 147 -12.32 15.44 -0.07
N PRO A 148 -11.98 16.60 -0.68
CA PRO A 148 -12.75 17.12 -1.81
C PRO A 148 -12.73 16.19 -3.03
N MET A 149 -11.69 15.38 -3.22
CA MET A 149 -11.67 14.34 -4.25
C MET A 149 -12.70 13.25 -3.96
N LEU A 150 -12.76 12.74 -2.71
CA LEU A 150 -13.75 11.74 -2.30
C LEU A 150 -15.18 12.29 -2.42
N GLU A 151 -15.43 13.50 -1.96
CA GLU A 151 -16.73 14.17 -2.12
C GLU A 151 -17.16 14.25 -3.58
N CYS A 152 -16.23 14.59 -4.47
CA CYS A 152 -16.47 14.63 -5.90
C CYS A 152 -16.80 13.25 -6.46
N PHE A 153 -16.03 12.22 -6.11
CA PHE A 153 -16.25 10.85 -6.58
C PHE A 153 -17.55 10.27 -6.03
N GLU A 154 -17.85 10.48 -4.76
CA GLU A 154 -19.10 10.02 -4.15
C GLU A 154 -20.35 10.63 -4.78
N LYS A 155 -20.25 11.89 -5.22
CA LYS A 155 -21.33 12.58 -5.93
C LYS A 155 -21.66 11.91 -7.28
N TYR A 156 -20.67 11.41 -8.00
CA TYR A 156 -20.85 10.90 -9.37
C TYR A 156 -20.89 9.37 -9.45
N PHE A 157 -20.24 8.67 -8.52
CA PHE A 157 -20.07 7.21 -8.54
C PHE A 157 -20.69 6.50 -7.34
N GLY A 158 -21.19 7.23 -6.34
CA GLY A 158 -21.67 6.66 -5.08
C GLY A 158 -20.57 6.53 -4.02
N PRO A 159 -20.93 6.02 -2.83
CA PRO A 159 -20.02 5.97 -1.68
C PRO A 159 -18.81 5.09 -1.98
N TYR A 160 -17.68 5.43 -1.35
CA TYR A 160 -16.48 4.59 -1.41
C TYR A 160 -16.81 3.15 -0.96
N PRO A 161 -16.47 2.10 -1.72
CA PRO A 161 -17.01 0.76 -1.48
C PRO A 161 -16.36 0.00 -0.32
N PHE A 162 -15.19 0.42 0.19
CA PHE A 162 -14.36 -0.37 1.12
C PHE A 162 -14.23 0.28 2.51
N TYR A 163 -15.32 0.77 3.12
CA TYR A 163 -15.30 1.52 4.40
C TYR A 163 -14.61 0.76 5.54
N LYS A 164 -14.86 -0.54 5.68
CA LYS A 164 -14.25 -1.36 6.76
C LYS A 164 -12.73 -1.46 6.64
N ASP A 165 -12.22 -1.35 5.42
CA ASP A 165 -10.79 -1.44 5.12
C ASP A 165 -10.09 -0.09 5.09
N GLY A 166 -10.88 1.02 5.03
CA GLY A 166 -10.37 2.38 4.97
C GLY A 166 -9.79 2.76 3.61
N TYR A 167 -9.29 3.98 3.52
CA TYR A 167 -8.62 4.54 2.36
C TYR A 167 -7.19 4.88 2.74
N THR A 168 -6.23 4.10 2.27
CA THR A 168 -4.82 4.28 2.61
C THR A 168 -4.02 4.77 1.41
N LEU A 169 -3.28 5.87 1.56
CA LEU A 169 -2.24 6.29 0.60
C LEU A 169 -0.86 5.94 1.13
N ILE A 170 -0.06 5.28 0.29
CA ILE A 170 1.28 4.81 0.63
C ILE A 170 2.27 5.39 -0.37
N GLU A 171 3.23 6.17 0.10
CA GLU A 171 4.29 6.70 -0.76
C GLU A 171 5.17 5.56 -1.30
N THR A 172 5.30 5.47 -2.63
CA THR A 172 5.99 4.38 -3.32
C THR A 172 7.08 4.87 -4.26
N PRO A 173 8.09 4.02 -4.58
CA PRO A 173 9.21 4.40 -5.44
C PRO A 173 8.87 4.45 -6.94
N TYR A 174 7.63 4.23 -7.31
CA TYR A 174 7.14 4.29 -8.69
C TYR A 174 5.88 5.17 -8.77
N LEU A 175 5.40 5.46 -9.97
CA LEU A 175 4.33 6.44 -10.24
C LEU A 175 3.07 6.21 -9.41
N GLY A 176 2.72 4.96 -9.12
CA GLY A 176 1.59 4.57 -8.29
C GLY A 176 0.76 3.47 -8.93
N MET A 177 -0.16 2.92 -8.13
CA MET A 177 -1.18 1.96 -8.56
C MET A 177 -2.42 2.09 -7.67
N GLU A 178 -3.58 1.84 -8.26
CA GLU A 178 -4.92 1.96 -7.69
C GLU A 178 -5.37 0.71 -6.89
N HIS A 179 -4.51 0.12 -6.11
CA HIS A 179 -4.82 -1.07 -5.31
C HIS A 179 -5.96 -0.81 -4.32
N GLN A 180 -6.84 -1.80 -4.14
CA GLN A 180 -7.97 -1.74 -3.22
C GLN A 180 -7.52 -1.40 -1.79
N SER A 181 -8.07 -0.32 -1.21
CA SER A 181 -7.81 0.17 0.15
C SER A 181 -6.35 0.52 0.50
N ALA A 182 -5.39 0.31 -0.39
CA ALA A 182 -3.95 0.56 -0.18
C ALA A 182 -3.31 1.14 -1.46
N ILE A 183 -3.69 2.36 -1.78
CA ILE A 183 -3.29 3.04 -3.01
C ILE A 183 -1.82 3.42 -2.94
N ALA A 184 -1.03 2.95 -3.91
CA ALA A 184 0.35 3.35 -4.09
C ALA A 184 0.40 4.76 -4.69
N TYR A 185 1.12 5.67 -4.03
CA TYR A 185 1.26 7.07 -4.41
C TYR A 185 2.71 7.40 -4.76
N GLY A 186 2.99 7.79 -5.99
CA GLY A 186 4.35 8.07 -6.46
C GLY A 186 4.48 9.37 -7.28
N ASN A 187 3.52 10.30 -7.17
CA ASN A 187 3.53 11.56 -7.92
C ASN A 187 4.48 12.63 -7.34
N ASN A 188 5.35 12.31 -6.37
CA ASN A 188 6.28 13.25 -5.75
C ASN A 188 5.63 14.53 -5.19
N TYR A 189 4.34 14.50 -4.91
CA TYR A 189 3.54 15.63 -4.42
C TYR A 189 3.50 16.81 -5.40
N LEU A 190 3.52 16.52 -6.70
CA LEU A 190 3.36 17.51 -7.76
C LEU A 190 1.88 17.87 -7.95
N PRO A 191 1.55 19.11 -8.36
CA PRO A 191 0.19 19.47 -8.69
C PRO A 191 -0.18 18.88 -10.08
N GLY A 192 -1.02 17.85 -10.08
CA GLY A 192 -1.48 17.21 -11.31
C GLY A 192 -0.46 16.28 -11.97
N TYR A 193 -0.79 15.84 -13.17
CA TYR A 193 0.11 15.12 -14.08
C TYR A 193 0.80 16.14 -15.00
N ASN A 194 2.12 16.15 -14.99
CA ASN A 194 2.95 16.86 -15.97
C ASN A 194 3.65 15.85 -16.86
#